data_fa7c99d573c784e335afb40ed92a54a4
#
_entry.id   fa7c99d573c784e335afb40ed92a54a4
#
_cell.length_a   1.000
_cell.length_b   1.000
_cell.length_c   1.000
_cell.angle_alpha   90.00
_cell.angle_beta   90.00
_cell.angle_gamma   90.00
#
_symmetry.space_group_name_H-M   'P 1'
#
loop_
_entity.id
_entity.type
_entity.pdbx_description
1 polymer ?
#
loop_
_entity_poly.entity_id
_entity_poly.type
_entity_poly.pdbx_seq_one_letter_code
_entity_poly.pdbx_strand_id
1 'polypeptide(L)'
;MKTKKIISALIAGIIATTAVMSASAATLSNVTPDGSTEVKANIVDPGAVSYVITIPETADFGTLTQPDSIDTDHYAIYRFDVEATELNLKSNQGVTVYMKDSTSTDDQFYLEQQNTETPFKISYDVYDTTVTVDNINNYEPINNTAEPGIYGYHLCTFLSDAQGRTQPVNLALNQNALYGQTLSDIAGDYSGTITFHSSLFERN
;
A
#
# COMPACT_ATOMS: atom_id res chain seq x y z
N MET A 1 -17.04 -46.45 43.03
CA MET A 1 -17.29 -45.15 42.38
C MET A 1 -16.00 -44.65 41.75
N LYS A 2 -15.93 -44.64 40.43
CA LYS A 2 -14.74 -44.14 39.68
C LYS A 2 -15.04 -42.74 39.17
N THR A 3 -14.40 -41.73 39.76
CA THR A 3 -14.47 -40.35 39.36
C THR A 3 -13.65 -40.11 38.07
N LYS A 4 -14.32 -39.81 36.98
CA LYS A 4 -13.68 -39.38 35.74
C LYS A 4 -13.25 -37.93 35.85
N LYS A 5 -11.95 -37.66 35.80
CA LYS A 5 -11.40 -36.33 35.69
C LYS A 5 -11.58 -35.82 34.26
N ILE A 6 -12.37 -34.80 34.11
CA ILE A 6 -12.50 -34.06 32.84
C ILE A 6 -11.34 -33.10 32.78
N ILE A 7 -10.42 -33.31 31.85
CA ILE A 7 -9.35 -32.36 31.53
C ILE A 7 -9.95 -31.36 30.56
N SER A 8 -10.25 -30.15 31.04
CA SER A 8 -10.60 -29.03 30.17
C SER A 8 -9.32 -28.49 29.53
N ALA A 9 -9.12 -28.80 28.26
CA ALA A 9 -8.10 -28.16 27.47
C ALA A 9 -8.57 -26.70 27.18
N LEU A 10 -7.86 -25.74 27.75
CA LEU A 10 -8.04 -24.31 27.47
C LEU A 10 -7.44 -24.06 26.11
N ILE A 11 -8.28 -24.00 25.08
CA ILE A 11 -7.84 -23.50 23.75
C ILE A 11 -7.73 -21.98 23.87
N ALA A 12 -6.51 -21.48 23.91
CA ALA A 12 -6.24 -20.07 23.76
C ALA A 12 -6.67 -19.65 22.35
N GLY A 13 -7.80 -18.95 22.27
CA GLY A 13 -8.30 -18.43 21.02
C GLY A 13 -7.34 -17.38 20.47
N ILE A 14 -6.83 -17.63 19.29
CA ILE A 14 -6.19 -16.62 18.46
C ILE A 14 -7.29 -15.62 18.09
N ILE A 15 -7.16 -14.40 18.58
CA ILE A 15 -8.05 -13.30 18.20
C ILE A 15 -7.71 -12.96 16.74
N ALA A 16 -8.51 -13.51 15.84
CA ALA A 16 -8.51 -13.01 14.47
C ALA A 16 -8.93 -11.54 14.52
N THR A 17 -8.07 -10.65 14.07
CA THR A 17 -8.42 -9.25 13.88
C THR A 17 -9.58 -9.20 12.89
N THR A 18 -10.76 -8.94 13.42
CA THR A 18 -11.95 -8.71 12.60
C THR A 18 -11.73 -7.42 11.82
N ALA A 19 -11.49 -7.55 10.52
CA ALA A 19 -11.82 -6.48 9.62
C ALA A 19 -13.28 -6.09 9.91
N VAL A 20 -13.51 -4.85 10.31
CA VAL A 20 -14.85 -4.31 10.52
C VAL A 20 -15.49 -4.19 9.15
N MET A 21 -15.96 -5.31 8.62
CA MET A 21 -16.93 -5.26 7.53
C MET A 21 -18.20 -4.71 8.14
N SER A 22 -18.67 -3.58 7.64
CA SER A 22 -19.99 -3.06 7.97
C SER A 22 -21.02 -4.14 7.63
N ALA A 23 -21.39 -4.91 8.64
CA ALA A 23 -22.44 -5.91 8.51
C ALA A 23 -23.74 -5.15 8.27
N SER A 24 -24.24 -5.17 7.05
CA SER A 24 -25.61 -4.79 6.75
C SER A 24 -26.51 -5.80 7.47
N ALA A 25 -27.09 -5.39 8.59
CA ALA A 25 -28.04 -6.23 9.31
C ALA A 25 -29.33 -6.38 8.47
N ALA A 26 -29.67 -7.62 8.13
CA ALA A 26 -30.96 -7.89 7.50
C ALA A 26 -32.08 -7.70 8.54
N THR A 27 -33.09 -6.87 8.22
CA THR A 27 -34.24 -6.66 9.08
C THR A 27 -35.35 -7.60 8.63
N LEU A 28 -35.76 -8.50 9.52
CA LEU A 28 -36.91 -9.36 9.31
C LEU A 28 -38.18 -8.65 9.76
N SER A 29 -39.24 -8.77 8.99
CA SER A 29 -40.56 -8.19 9.30
C SER A 29 -41.68 -9.14 8.83
N ASN A 30 -42.91 -8.83 9.16
CA ASN A 30 -44.08 -9.58 8.68
C ASN A 30 -44.30 -9.46 7.16
N VAL A 31 -43.60 -8.54 6.48
CA VAL A 31 -43.64 -8.35 5.03
C VAL A 31 -42.43 -9.02 4.35
N THR A 32 -41.29 -9.10 5.07
CA THR A 32 -40.06 -9.78 4.66
C THR A 32 -39.63 -10.75 5.77
N PRO A 33 -40.29 -11.93 5.86
CA PRO A 33 -40.08 -12.85 6.99
C PRO A 33 -38.77 -13.64 6.86
N ASP A 34 -38.20 -13.69 5.66
CA ASP A 34 -37.00 -14.47 5.36
C ASP A 34 -35.77 -13.58 5.21
N GLY A 35 -34.67 -14.02 5.73
CA GLY A 35 -33.35 -13.40 5.59
C GLY A 35 -32.25 -14.46 5.61
N SER A 36 -31.12 -14.16 4.98
CA SER A 36 -29.97 -15.05 4.98
C SER A 36 -28.73 -14.32 5.51
N THR A 37 -27.93 -15.04 6.28
CA THR A 37 -26.62 -14.60 6.75
C THR A 37 -25.56 -15.56 6.19
N GLU A 38 -24.58 -15.00 5.49
CA GLU A 38 -23.43 -15.80 5.08
C GLU A 38 -22.53 -16.05 6.29
N VAL A 39 -22.29 -17.33 6.61
CA VAL A 39 -21.36 -17.74 7.67
C VAL A 39 -20.07 -18.21 7.03
N LYS A 40 -18.97 -17.54 7.34
CA LYS A 40 -17.63 -17.88 6.85
C LYS A 40 -16.77 -18.37 8.00
N ALA A 41 -16.01 -19.43 7.75
CA ALA A 41 -14.95 -19.89 8.63
C ALA A 41 -13.75 -20.26 7.78
N ASN A 42 -12.55 -19.89 8.24
CA ASN A 42 -11.28 -20.31 7.66
C ASN A 42 -10.55 -21.19 8.67
N ILE A 43 -10.09 -22.36 8.24
CA ILE A 43 -9.23 -23.25 9.06
C ILE A 43 -7.82 -23.06 8.48
N VAL A 44 -6.96 -22.42 9.27
CA VAL A 44 -5.55 -22.23 8.90
C VAL A 44 -4.76 -23.37 9.54
N ASP A 45 -3.93 -24.04 8.72
CA ASP A 45 -2.91 -24.94 9.25
C ASP A 45 -1.88 -24.11 10.03
N PRO A 46 -1.68 -24.32 11.35
CA PRO A 46 -0.73 -23.53 12.14
C PRO A 46 0.74 -23.73 11.71
N GLY A 47 1.03 -24.70 10.84
CA GLY A 47 2.32 -24.89 10.17
C GLY A 47 2.40 -24.29 8.76
N ALA A 48 1.28 -23.76 8.23
CA ALA A 48 1.27 -23.17 6.91
C ALA A 48 1.99 -21.82 6.89
N VAL A 49 2.74 -21.59 5.82
CA VAL A 49 3.37 -20.29 5.56
C VAL A 49 2.27 -19.26 5.29
N SER A 50 2.30 -18.16 6.02
CA SER A 50 1.35 -17.05 5.83
C SER A 50 2.01 -15.71 6.11
N TYR A 51 1.50 -14.66 5.49
CA TYR A 51 1.90 -13.29 5.77
C TYR A 51 0.74 -12.32 5.47
N VAL A 52 0.79 -11.16 6.11
CA VAL A 52 -0.10 -10.03 5.84
C VAL A 52 0.76 -8.79 5.68
N ILE A 53 0.65 -8.13 4.52
CA ILE A 53 1.29 -6.85 4.24
C ILE A 53 0.20 -5.77 4.22
N THR A 54 0.40 -4.75 5.02
CA THR A 54 -0.48 -3.58 5.08
C THR A 54 0.12 -2.45 4.25
N ILE A 55 -0.70 -1.87 3.39
CA ILE A 55 -0.40 -0.71 2.56
C ILE A 55 -1.48 0.35 2.78
N PRO A 56 -1.23 1.65 2.46
CA PRO A 56 -2.26 2.67 2.57
C PRO A 56 -3.38 2.43 1.55
N GLU A 57 -4.60 2.80 1.91
CA GLU A 57 -5.75 2.79 1.00
C GLU A 57 -5.66 3.92 -0.02
N THR A 58 -5.17 5.09 0.42
CA THR A 58 -5.00 6.29 -0.41
C THR A 58 -3.70 7.01 -0.07
N ALA A 59 -3.15 7.71 -1.06
CA ALA A 59 -2.05 8.65 -0.89
C ALA A 59 -2.50 10.00 -1.47
N ASP A 60 -2.56 11.03 -0.63
CA ASP A 60 -3.06 12.35 -1.01
C ASP A 60 -1.96 13.42 -0.82
N PHE A 61 -1.54 14.02 -1.92
CA PHE A 61 -0.58 15.13 -1.90
C PHE A 61 -1.20 16.45 -1.45
N GLY A 62 -2.51 16.49 -1.28
CA GLY A 62 -3.25 17.72 -0.97
C GLY A 62 -3.32 18.69 -2.15
N THR A 63 -3.43 19.97 -1.85
CA THR A 63 -3.49 21.01 -2.87
C THR A 63 -2.09 21.37 -3.37
N LEU A 64 -1.87 21.15 -4.67
CA LEU A 64 -0.65 21.59 -5.34
C LEU A 64 -0.74 23.06 -5.72
N THR A 65 0.39 23.76 -5.69
CA THR A 65 0.50 25.18 -6.02
C THR A 65 1.53 25.41 -7.11
N GLN A 66 1.19 26.27 -8.08
CA GLN A 66 2.16 26.68 -9.08
C GLN A 66 3.23 27.57 -8.42
N PRO A 67 4.52 27.23 -8.52
CA PRO A 67 5.58 28.05 -7.96
C PRO A 67 5.79 29.33 -8.78
N ASP A 68 6.24 30.39 -8.11
CA ASP A 68 6.57 31.67 -8.76
C ASP A 68 7.91 31.63 -9.53
N SER A 69 8.80 30.69 -9.18
CA SER A 69 10.08 30.46 -9.87
C SER A 69 10.47 28.97 -9.79
N ILE A 70 11.46 28.59 -10.60
CA ILE A 70 12.09 27.25 -10.60
C ILE A 70 13.54 27.31 -10.09
N ASP A 71 13.95 28.40 -9.45
CA ASP A 71 15.30 28.54 -8.90
C ASP A 71 15.57 27.57 -7.74
N THR A 72 14.49 27.09 -7.14
CA THR A 72 14.50 26.05 -6.10
C THR A 72 13.45 25.00 -6.40
N ASP A 73 13.67 23.78 -5.92
CA ASP A 73 12.66 22.72 -6.01
C ASP A 73 11.55 22.92 -5.00
N HIS A 74 10.31 22.66 -5.44
CA HIS A 74 9.10 22.78 -4.63
C HIS A 74 8.42 21.43 -4.54
N TYR A 75 8.77 20.62 -3.53
CA TYR A 75 8.24 19.29 -3.37
C TYR A 75 6.96 19.24 -2.53
N ALA A 76 5.95 18.51 -3.04
CA ALA A 76 4.90 17.95 -2.23
C ALA A 76 5.29 16.50 -1.91
N ILE A 77 5.37 16.15 -0.60
CA ILE A 77 5.81 14.83 -0.17
C ILE A 77 4.70 14.17 0.64
N TYR A 78 4.29 12.97 0.19
CA TYR A 78 3.40 12.09 0.94
C TYR A 78 4.19 10.89 1.47
N ARG A 79 4.07 10.64 2.77
CA ARG A 79 4.72 9.51 3.43
C ARG A 79 3.71 8.49 3.89
N PHE A 80 4.05 7.20 3.71
CA PHE A 80 3.37 6.07 4.31
C PHE A 80 4.36 4.98 4.69
N ASP A 81 3.88 4.00 5.43
CA ASP A 81 4.65 2.81 5.78
C ASP A 81 4.03 1.58 5.11
N VAL A 82 4.87 0.71 4.56
CA VAL A 82 4.50 -0.66 4.19
C VAL A 82 4.88 -1.54 5.37
N GLU A 83 3.92 -2.27 5.91
CA GLU A 83 4.10 -3.02 7.15
C GLU A 83 3.75 -4.50 6.99
N ALA A 84 4.63 -5.38 7.47
CA ALA A 84 4.33 -6.79 7.63
C ALA A 84 3.68 -7.02 9.01
N THR A 85 2.35 -6.98 9.07
CA THR A 85 1.60 -7.12 10.32
C THR A 85 1.57 -8.56 10.82
N GLU A 86 1.58 -9.53 9.91
CA GLU A 86 1.75 -10.95 10.21
C GLU A 86 2.84 -11.53 9.32
N LEU A 87 3.72 -12.34 9.90
CA LEU A 87 4.81 -12.96 9.18
C LEU A 87 5.12 -14.34 9.80
N ASN A 88 4.46 -15.37 9.27
CA ASN A 88 4.69 -16.77 9.64
C ASN A 88 5.43 -17.47 8.49
N LEU A 89 6.74 -17.30 8.45
CA LEU A 89 7.64 -17.79 7.40
C LEU A 89 8.59 -18.83 7.96
N LYS A 90 9.05 -19.75 7.12
CA LYS A 90 10.19 -20.61 7.44
C LYS A 90 11.47 -19.78 7.52
N SER A 91 12.46 -20.27 8.24
CA SER A 91 13.73 -19.54 8.51
C SER A 91 14.50 -19.12 7.24
N ASN A 92 14.27 -19.82 6.12
CA ASN A 92 14.90 -19.52 4.83
C ASN A 92 13.97 -18.74 3.88
N GLN A 93 12.84 -18.23 4.34
CA GLN A 93 11.89 -17.53 3.50
C GLN A 93 11.84 -16.02 3.75
N GLY A 94 11.38 -15.30 2.76
CA GLY A 94 11.07 -13.87 2.83
C GLY A 94 9.92 -13.51 1.90
N VAL A 95 9.38 -12.31 2.12
CA VAL A 95 8.35 -11.70 1.27
C VAL A 95 8.92 -10.43 0.68
N THR A 96 8.93 -10.35 -0.64
CA THR A 96 9.30 -9.14 -1.37
C THR A 96 8.04 -8.38 -1.78
N VAL A 97 8.05 -7.07 -1.61
CA VAL A 97 6.98 -6.16 -2.05
C VAL A 97 7.49 -5.34 -3.23
N TYR A 98 6.67 -5.29 -4.25
CA TYR A 98 6.87 -4.50 -5.46
C TYR A 98 5.77 -3.47 -5.60
N MET A 99 6.05 -2.37 -6.31
CA MET A 99 5.04 -1.39 -6.65
C MET A 99 5.18 -0.94 -8.12
N LYS A 100 4.05 -0.58 -8.70
CA LYS A 100 3.95 -0.22 -10.11
C LYS A 100 2.85 0.80 -10.30
N ASP A 101 3.08 1.77 -11.18
CA ASP A 101 1.98 2.59 -11.70
C ASP A 101 1.10 1.74 -12.62
N SER A 102 -0.18 1.72 -12.39
CA SER A 102 -1.15 1.03 -13.25
C SER A 102 -1.86 1.98 -14.23
N THR A 103 -1.60 3.27 -14.14
CA THR A 103 -2.13 4.30 -15.03
C THR A 103 -1.26 4.46 -16.27
N SER A 104 0.04 4.19 -16.14
CA SER A 104 1.05 4.40 -17.17
C SER A 104 1.49 3.11 -17.86
N THR A 105 1.88 3.21 -19.12
CA THR A 105 2.45 2.11 -19.91
C THR A 105 3.98 2.20 -20.02
N ASP A 106 4.58 3.29 -19.53
CA ASP A 106 6.01 3.58 -19.60
C ASP A 106 6.75 3.38 -18.27
N ASP A 107 6.09 2.70 -17.33
CA ASP A 107 6.59 2.36 -15.99
C ASP A 107 6.96 3.60 -15.11
N GLN A 108 6.53 4.80 -15.50
CA GLN A 108 6.68 6.00 -14.71
C GLN A 108 5.44 6.26 -13.85
N PHE A 109 5.63 6.90 -12.70
CA PHE A 109 4.55 7.25 -11.79
C PHE A 109 3.99 8.62 -12.11
N TYR A 110 2.69 8.69 -12.42
CA TYR A 110 1.99 9.93 -12.78
C TYR A 110 0.70 10.13 -12.02
N LEU A 111 0.39 11.40 -11.78
CA LEU A 111 -0.99 11.85 -11.59
C LEU A 111 -1.50 12.41 -12.92
N GLU A 112 -2.67 12.00 -13.33
CA GLU A 112 -3.35 12.49 -14.54
C GLU A 112 -4.53 13.38 -14.19
N GLN A 113 -4.62 14.52 -14.86
CA GLN A 113 -5.77 15.43 -14.74
C GLN A 113 -7.06 14.71 -15.15
N GLN A 114 -8.07 14.85 -14.33
CA GLN A 114 -9.35 14.19 -14.53
C GLN A 114 -10.32 15.04 -15.35
N ASN A 115 -11.29 14.38 -16.01
CA ASN A 115 -12.40 15.01 -16.73
C ASN A 115 -11.96 15.94 -17.88
N THR A 116 -10.84 15.64 -18.55
CA THR A 116 -10.35 16.36 -19.72
C THR A 116 -9.98 15.39 -20.85
N GLU A 117 -10.13 15.85 -22.11
CA GLU A 117 -9.78 15.05 -23.29
C GLU A 117 -8.26 14.87 -23.47
N THR A 118 -7.49 15.85 -22.98
CA THR A 118 -6.02 15.83 -23.05
C THR A 118 -5.49 16.11 -21.64
N PRO A 119 -5.32 15.05 -20.82
CA PRO A 119 -4.93 15.21 -19.43
C PRO A 119 -3.49 15.75 -19.31
N PHE A 120 -3.33 16.76 -18.48
CA PHE A 120 -2.02 17.14 -17.99
C PHE A 120 -1.52 16.06 -17.01
N LYS A 121 -0.23 15.70 -17.14
CA LYS A 121 0.38 14.67 -16.30
C LYS A 121 1.46 15.29 -15.43
N ILE A 122 1.49 14.89 -14.16
CA ILE A 122 2.51 15.31 -13.21
C ILE A 122 3.21 14.05 -12.69
N SER A 123 4.49 13.89 -13.02
CA SER A 123 5.28 12.79 -12.52
C SER A 123 5.62 12.96 -11.04
N TYR A 124 5.77 11.85 -10.35
CA TYR A 124 6.31 11.81 -8.99
C TYR A 124 7.32 10.69 -8.83
N ASP A 125 8.25 10.90 -7.91
CA ASP A 125 9.30 9.96 -7.57
C ASP A 125 8.92 9.15 -6.33
N VAL A 126 9.46 7.94 -6.24
CA VAL A 126 9.24 7.02 -5.15
C VAL A 126 10.56 6.74 -4.44
N TYR A 127 10.57 6.90 -3.12
CA TYR A 127 11.72 6.62 -2.28
C TYR A 127 11.38 5.52 -1.26
N ASP A 128 12.22 4.53 -1.16
CA ASP A 128 12.15 3.44 -0.17
C ASP A 128 12.78 3.83 1.18
N THR A 129 12.89 5.10 1.44
CA THR A 129 13.47 5.69 2.66
C THR A 129 12.72 6.96 3.03
N THR A 130 13.00 7.48 4.24
CA THR A 130 12.44 8.74 4.67
C THR A 130 13.18 9.91 4.04
N VAL A 131 12.48 10.68 3.21
CA VAL A 131 12.98 11.92 2.64
C VAL A 131 12.18 13.13 3.13
N THR A 132 12.80 14.29 3.09
CA THR A 132 12.22 15.60 3.38
C THR A 132 12.64 16.58 2.28
N VAL A 133 12.01 17.74 2.20
CA VAL A 133 12.38 18.78 1.23
C VAL A 133 13.86 19.16 1.34
N ASP A 134 14.43 19.16 2.56
CA ASP A 134 15.81 19.56 2.81
C ASP A 134 16.84 18.51 2.39
N ASN A 135 16.47 17.24 2.29
CA ASN A 135 17.42 16.16 2.06
C ASN A 135 17.13 15.30 0.83
N ILE A 136 16.01 15.50 0.14
CA ILE A 136 15.56 14.65 -0.97
C ILE A 136 16.63 14.52 -2.07
N ASN A 137 17.37 15.59 -2.37
CA ASN A 137 18.43 15.60 -3.36
C ASN A 137 19.67 14.75 -2.97
N ASN A 138 19.70 14.18 -1.76
CA ASN A 138 20.75 13.26 -1.33
C ASN A 138 20.39 11.79 -1.59
N TYR A 139 19.20 11.52 -2.10
CA TYR A 139 18.69 10.17 -2.34
C TYR A 139 18.27 10.01 -3.79
N GLU A 140 18.44 8.81 -4.32
CA GLU A 140 17.95 8.46 -5.64
C GLU A 140 16.59 7.76 -5.51
N PRO A 141 15.57 8.13 -6.30
CA PRO A 141 14.30 7.43 -6.29
C PRO A 141 14.40 6.05 -6.92
N ILE A 142 13.60 5.10 -6.46
CA ILE A 142 13.64 3.70 -6.95
C ILE A 142 13.27 3.60 -8.43
N ASN A 143 12.40 4.47 -8.93
CA ASN A 143 11.98 4.52 -10.33
C ASN A 143 13.04 5.09 -11.29
N ASN A 144 14.15 5.63 -10.78
CA ASN A 144 15.28 6.09 -11.58
C ASN A 144 16.49 5.14 -11.49
N THR A 145 16.56 4.28 -10.47
CA THR A 145 17.75 3.45 -10.19
C THR A 145 17.60 2.02 -10.63
N ALA A 146 16.39 1.55 -10.87
CA ALA A 146 16.12 0.16 -11.21
C ALA A 146 15.23 0.06 -12.46
N GLU A 147 15.44 -1.00 -13.23
CA GLU A 147 14.48 -1.41 -14.25
C GLU A 147 13.32 -2.14 -13.59
N PRO A 148 12.07 -1.81 -13.93
CA PRO A 148 10.93 -2.50 -13.38
C PRO A 148 10.87 -3.95 -13.89
N GLY A 149 10.65 -4.89 -12.97
CA GLY A 149 10.31 -6.27 -13.31
C GLY A 149 8.85 -6.43 -13.71
N ILE A 150 8.42 -7.66 -13.93
CA ILE A 150 7.01 -7.97 -14.30
C ILE A 150 5.99 -7.47 -13.26
N TYR A 151 6.41 -7.31 -12.01
CA TYR A 151 5.60 -6.82 -10.89
C TYR A 151 5.84 -5.35 -10.55
N GLY A 152 6.70 -4.66 -11.32
CA GLY A 152 7.12 -3.28 -11.07
C GLY A 152 8.47 -3.18 -10.37
N TYR A 153 8.68 -2.06 -9.68
CA TYR A 153 9.90 -1.77 -8.94
C TYR A 153 9.93 -2.51 -7.61
N HIS A 154 11.09 -3.05 -7.24
CA HIS A 154 11.34 -3.59 -5.91
C HIS A 154 11.23 -2.47 -4.87
N LEU A 155 10.37 -2.65 -3.89
CA LEU A 155 10.17 -1.66 -2.82
C LEU A 155 10.89 -2.08 -1.53
N CYS A 156 10.60 -3.28 -1.04
CA CYS A 156 11.21 -3.79 0.18
C CYS A 156 11.14 -5.32 0.27
N THR A 157 11.86 -5.86 1.26
CA THR A 157 11.84 -7.30 1.55
C THR A 157 11.76 -7.53 3.06
N PHE A 158 10.80 -8.32 3.49
CA PHE A 158 10.63 -8.78 4.87
C PHE A 158 11.11 -10.22 4.99
N LEU A 159 12.09 -10.45 5.85
CA LEU A 159 12.65 -11.77 6.11
C LEU A 159 12.02 -12.39 7.37
N SER A 160 12.02 -13.71 7.46
CA SER A 160 11.49 -14.45 8.62
C SER A 160 12.14 -14.04 9.95
N ASP A 161 13.40 -13.64 9.93
CA ASP A 161 14.25 -13.25 11.06
C ASP A 161 14.39 -11.71 11.21
N ALA A 162 13.69 -10.93 10.37
CA ALA A 162 13.81 -9.48 10.41
C ALA A 162 13.27 -8.88 11.71
N GLN A 163 14.06 -8.01 12.32
CA GLN A 163 13.66 -7.23 13.50
C GLN A 163 12.68 -6.09 13.14
N GLY A 164 12.81 -5.55 11.92
CA GLY A 164 11.95 -4.51 11.40
C GLY A 164 10.90 -5.08 10.45
N ARG A 165 9.64 -4.71 10.67
CA ARG A 165 8.51 -5.12 9.82
C ARG A 165 7.83 -3.93 9.16
N THR A 166 8.50 -2.79 9.16
CA THR A 166 8.00 -1.53 8.62
C THR A 166 9.03 -0.95 7.66
N GLN A 167 8.58 -0.61 6.47
CA GLN A 167 9.37 0.08 5.45
C GLN A 167 8.74 1.44 5.19
N PRO A 168 9.42 2.55 5.52
CA PRO A 168 8.94 3.87 5.15
C PRO A 168 9.05 4.07 3.64
N VAL A 169 8.03 4.66 3.06
CA VAL A 169 7.95 5.01 1.64
C VAL A 169 7.54 6.46 1.52
N ASN A 170 8.19 7.19 0.65
CA ASN A 170 7.83 8.56 0.34
C ASN A 170 7.55 8.69 -1.16
N LEU A 171 6.43 9.32 -1.48
CA LEU A 171 6.12 9.80 -2.81
C LEU A 171 6.44 11.29 -2.84
N ALA A 172 7.23 11.73 -3.80
CA ALA A 172 7.64 13.12 -3.92
C ALA A 172 7.32 13.68 -5.30
N LEU A 173 6.46 14.68 -5.34
CA LEU A 173 6.05 15.37 -6.54
C LEU A 173 6.71 16.75 -6.57
N ASN A 174 7.52 17.02 -7.61
CA ASN A 174 8.12 18.34 -7.80
C ASN A 174 7.13 19.27 -8.52
N GLN A 175 6.61 20.25 -7.81
CA GLN A 175 5.64 21.23 -8.31
C GLN A 175 6.23 22.17 -9.37
N ASN A 176 7.54 22.16 -9.60
CA ASN A 176 8.17 22.91 -10.69
C ASN A 176 7.61 22.51 -12.07
N ALA A 177 7.04 21.31 -12.20
CA ALA A 177 6.31 20.89 -13.40
C ALA A 177 5.11 21.79 -13.74
N LEU A 178 4.57 22.50 -12.76
CA LEU A 178 3.44 23.42 -12.92
C LEU A 178 3.88 24.83 -13.36
N TYR A 179 5.17 25.16 -13.22
CA TYR A 179 5.69 26.50 -13.54
C TYR A 179 5.47 26.86 -15.01
N GLY A 180 4.99 28.06 -15.25
CA GLY A 180 4.77 28.57 -16.60
C GLY A 180 3.56 27.97 -17.33
N GLN A 181 2.83 27.06 -16.72
CA GLN A 181 1.59 26.52 -17.27
C GLN A 181 0.44 27.52 -17.11
N THR A 182 -0.52 27.49 -18.02
CA THR A 182 -1.74 28.27 -17.88
C THR A 182 -2.66 27.63 -16.85
N LEU A 183 -2.98 28.32 -15.77
CA LEU A 183 -3.77 27.76 -14.67
C LEU A 183 -5.13 27.21 -15.12
N SER A 184 -5.80 27.83 -16.10
CA SER A 184 -7.06 27.32 -16.64
C SER A 184 -6.92 25.95 -17.33
N ASP A 185 -5.73 25.61 -17.80
CA ASP A 185 -5.48 24.38 -18.55
C ASP A 185 -5.07 23.24 -17.62
N ILE A 186 -4.46 23.57 -16.49
CA ILE A 186 -3.97 22.59 -15.51
C ILE A 186 -4.79 22.52 -14.21
N ALA A 187 -5.75 23.42 -14.01
CA ALA A 187 -6.60 23.38 -12.83
C ALA A 187 -7.54 22.17 -12.87
N GLY A 188 -7.75 21.53 -11.73
CA GLY A 188 -8.67 20.39 -11.60
C GLY A 188 -8.16 19.33 -10.64
N ASP A 189 -8.88 18.22 -10.60
CA ASP A 189 -8.52 17.06 -9.80
C ASP A 189 -7.54 16.18 -10.57
N TYR A 190 -6.58 15.61 -9.85
CA TYR A 190 -5.60 14.69 -10.38
C TYR A 190 -5.67 13.37 -9.66
N SER A 191 -5.53 12.28 -10.38
CA SER A 191 -5.43 10.96 -9.77
C SER A 191 -4.49 10.04 -10.53
N GLY A 192 -4.00 9.03 -9.83
CA GLY A 192 -3.20 7.93 -10.35
C GLY A 192 -3.48 6.68 -9.51
N THR A 193 -3.04 5.52 -9.97
CA THR A 193 -3.23 4.26 -9.25
C THR A 193 -1.90 3.54 -9.12
N ILE A 194 -1.53 3.22 -7.90
CA ILE A 194 -0.38 2.38 -7.60
C ILE A 194 -0.87 0.97 -7.30
N THR A 195 -0.30 -0.01 -7.97
CA THR A 195 -0.53 -1.42 -7.68
C THR A 195 0.65 -1.98 -6.90
N PHE A 196 0.36 -2.63 -5.77
CA PHE A 196 1.34 -3.38 -5.00
C PHE A 196 1.22 -4.87 -5.29
N HIS A 197 2.36 -5.54 -5.36
CA HIS A 197 2.44 -6.99 -5.49
C HIS A 197 3.39 -7.55 -4.44
N SER A 198 2.98 -8.62 -3.76
CA SER A 198 3.84 -9.31 -2.81
C SER A 198 4.16 -10.72 -3.30
N SER A 199 5.39 -11.16 -3.13
CA SER A 199 5.88 -12.45 -3.58
C SER A 199 6.71 -13.13 -2.50
N LEU A 200 6.34 -14.37 -2.17
CA LEU A 200 7.13 -15.24 -1.30
C LEU A 200 8.33 -15.80 -2.06
N PHE A 201 9.48 -15.87 -1.42
CA PHE A 201 10.69 -16.49 -1.98
C PHE A 201 11.44 -17.30 -0.93
N GLU A 202 12.32 -18.20 -1.39
CA GLU A 202 13.23 -18.97 -0.55
C GLU A 202 14.66 -18.50 -0.79
N ARG A 203 15.39 -18.29 0.32
CA ARG A 203 16.83 -18.05 0.29
C ARG A 203 17.56 -19.38 0.11
N ASN A 204 18.41 -19.45 -0.89
CA ASN A 204 19.33 -20.59 -1.09
C ASN A 204 20.46 -20.61 -0.08
#